data_9d989314db6dddcd00f9de539eb30de7
#
_entry.id   9d989314db6dddcd00f9de539eb30de7
#
_cell.length_a   1.000
_cell.length_b   1.000
_cell.length_c   1.000
_cell.angle_alpha   90.00
_cell.angle_beta   90.00
_cell.angle_gamma   90.00
#
_symmetry.space_group_name_H-M   'P 1'
#
loop_
_entity.id
_entity.type
_entity.pdbx_description
1 polymer ?
#
loop_
_entity_poly.entity_id
_entity_poly.type
_entity_poly.pdbx_seq_one_letter_code
_entity_poly.pdbx_strand_id
1 'polypeptide(L)'
;MHEVVKRLWPELNWIENLQLREQVTQVWIKALERSPLQAEDLNQIPFTLLVPDCPVTFMEHKRCVVHIARASGTAMQEFMGRALPIDLDTVIAGAILADVGKLLEYELGPDGKSRQSERGEALRHPFTGVALALECGVPDAVCHIIATHAAEGDLVKRTTEAFIVHHADFMAFLPFKNPKNIKVKP
;
A
#
# COMPACT_ATOMS: atom_id res chain seq x y z
N MET A 1 0.67 -11.91 -16.33
CA MET A 1 0.50 -11.07 -15.13
C MET A 1 1.82 -10.75 -14.43
N HIS A 2 2.79 -11.67 -14.24
CA HIS A 2 4.07 -11.38 -13.58
C HIS A 2 4.79 -10.13 -14.14
N GLU A 3 4.94 -10.01 -15.45
CA GLU A 3 5.60 -8.86 -16.07
C GLU A 3 4.83 -7.55 -15.89
N VAL A 4 3.51 -7.62 -15.76
CA VAL A 4 2.66 -6.46 -15.44
C VAL A 4 2.98 -5.99 -14.03
N VAL A 5 2.97 -6.90 -13.04
CA VAL A 5 3.27 -6.57 -11.64
C VAL A 5 4.69 -6.06 -11.48
N LYS A 6 5.69 -6.65 -12.14
CA LYS A 6 7.07 -6.16 -12.11
C LYS A 6 7.23 -4.74 -12.68
N ARG A 7 6.44 -4.37 -13.69
CA ARG A 7 6.43 -3.00 -14.23
C ARG A 7 5.78 -2.02 -13.27
N LEU A 8 4.71 -2.41 -12.58
CA LEU A 8 4.06 -1.60 -11.54
C LEU A 8 4.99 -1.39 -10.34
N TRP A 9 5.75 -2.43 -10.00
CA TRP A 9 6.54 -2.50 -8.77
C TRP A 9 8.00 -2.87 -9.03
N PRO A 10 8.82 -1.97 -9.62
CA PRO A 10 10.28 -2.20 -9.71
C PRO A 10 10.92 -2.36 -8.31
N GLU A 11 10.29 -1.82 -7.27
CA GLU A 11 10.67 -1.90 -5.86
C GLU A 11 10.63 -3.35 -5.29
N LEU A 12 9.96 -4.29 -5.95
CA LEU A 12 10.03 -5.72 -5.61
C LEU A 12 11.47 -6.24 -5.56
N ASN A 13 12.37 -5.67 -6.39
CA ASN A 13 13.78 -6.04 -6.39
C ASN A 13 14.53 -5.62 -5.13
N TRP A 14 13.95 -4.80 -4.27
CA TRP A 14 14.53 -4.43 -2.98
C TRP A 14 14.29 -5.46 -1.88
N ILE A 15 13.34 -6.38 -2.06
CA ILE A 15 13.09 -7.50 -1.14
C ILE A 15 14.17 -8.56 -1.43
N GLU A 16 15.06 -8.81 -0.47
CA GLU A 16 16.17 -9.77 -0.64
C GLU A 16 15.68 -11.22 -0.54
N ASN A 17 14.71 -11.49 0.34
CA ASN A 17 14.07 -12.80 0.46
C ASN A 17 13.25 -13.12 -0.78
N LEU A 18 13.76 -14.04 -1.61
CA LEU A 18 13.14 -14.40 -2.89
C LEU A 18 11.74 -15.02 -2.73
N GLN A 19 11.51 -15.79 -1.65
CA GLN A 19 10.20 -16.38 -1.37
C GLN A 19 9.19 -15.28 -1.04
N LEU A 20 9.54 -14.34 -0.17
CA LEU A 20 8.68 -13.20 0.18
C LEU A 20 8.39 -12.33 -1.05
N ARG A 21 9.42 -12.05 -1.86
CA ARG A 21 9.25 -11.30 -3.12
C ARG A 21 8.24 -11.96 -4.05
N GLU A 22 8.30 -13.28 -4.21
CA GLU A 22 7.34 -14.02 -5.03
C GLU A 22 5.94 -13.99 -4.40
N GLN A 23 5.82 -14.17 -3.10
CA GLN A 23 4.54 -14.08 -2.39
C GLN A 23 3.88 -12.71 -2.59
N VAL A 24 4.64 -11.62 -2.44
CA VAL A 24 4.16 -10.24 -2.71
C VAL A 24 3.70 -10.08 -4.15
N THR A 25 4.45 -10.65 -5.11
CA THR A 25 4.08 -10.65 -6.53
C THR A 25 2.76 -11.37 -6.76
N GLN A 26 2.58 -12.55 -6.15
CA GLN A 26 1.36 -13.34 -6.25
C GLN A 26 0.13 -12.64 -5.66
N VAL A 27 0.29 -11.90 -4.56
CA VAL A 27 -0.80 -11.09 -3.98
C VAL A 27 -1.28 -10.05 -4.98
N TRP A 28 -0.36 -9.33 -5.65
CA TRP A 28 -0.72 -8.34 -6.68
C TRP A 28 -1.37 -8.96 -7.90
N ILE A 29 -0.88 -10.13 -8.37
CA ILE A 29 -1.51 -10.88 -9.46
C ILE A 29 -2.96 -11.22 -9.10
N LYS A 30 -3.16 -11.82 -7.93
CA LYS A 30 -4.48 -12.23 -7.45
C LYS A 30 -5.43 -11.04 -7.23
N ALA A 31 -4.90 -9.92 -6.72
CA ALA A 31 -5.67 -8.70 -6.56
C ALA A 31 -6.14 -8.16 -7.92
N LEU A 32 -5.26 -8.08 -8.92
CA LEU A 32 -5.62 -7.65 -10.28
C LEU A 32 -6.61 -8.59 -10.97
N GLU A 33 -6.46 -9.91 -10.79
CA GLU A 33 -7.38 -10.89 -11.36
C GLU A 33 -8.81 -10.81 -10.77
N ARG A 34 -8.94 -10.33 -9.53
CA ARG A 34 -10.23 -10.20 -8.82
C ARG A 34 -10.80 -8.80 -8.87
N SER A 35 -10.01 -7.84 -9.30
CA SER A 35 -10.37 -6.42 -9.36
C SER A 35 -11.26 -6.11 -10.56
N PRO A 36 -12.23 -5.20 -10.42
CA PRO A 36 -12.87 -4.59 -11.57
C PRO A 36 -11.93 -3.60 -12.31
N LEU A 37 -10.81 -3.20 -11.68
CA LEU A 37 -9.80 -2.29 -12.24
C LEU A 37 -8.75 -3.05 -13.04
N GLN A 38 -8.24 -2.41 -14.09
CA GLN A 38 -7.08 -2.89 -14.84
C GLN A 38 -5.78 -2.28 -14.27
N ALA A 39 -4.64 -2.87 -14.60
CA ALA A 39 -3.34 -2.36 -14.14
C ALA A 39 -3.07 -0.92 -14.58
N GLU A 40 -3.54 -0.55 -15.75
CA GLU A 40 -3.41 0.80 -16.34
C GLU A 40 -4.21 1.84 -15.56
N ASP A 41 -5.37 1.46 -15.01
CA ASP A 41 -6.23 2.36 -14.22
C ASP A 41 -5.51 2.87 -12.97
N LEU A 42 -4.60 2.08 -12.39
CA LEU A 42 -3.85 2.45 -11.18
C LEU A 42 -2.96 3.69 -11.35
N ASN A 43 -2.61 4.04 -12.60
CA ASN A 43 -1.91 5.27 -12.93
C ASN A 43 -2.84 6.45 -13.26
N GLN A 44 -4.16 6.27 -13.12
CA GLN A 44 -5.18 7.27 -13.45
C GLN A 44 -6.10 7.55 -12.27
N ILE A 45 -6.47 6.52 -11.49
CA ILE A 45 -7.33 6.68 -10.33
C ILE A 45 -6.62 7.44 -9.20
N PRO A 46 -7.33 8.25 -8.41
CA PRO A 46 -6.75 8.92 -7.26
C PRO A 46 -6.36 7.89 -6.18
N PHE A 47 -5.31 8.19 -5.41
CA PHE A 47 -4.90 7.30 -4.32
C PHE A 47 -5.91 7.26 -3.17
N THR A 48 -6.76 8.27 -3.05
CA THR A 48 -7.79 8.38 -2.01
C THR A 48 -9.05 9.05 -2.53
N LEU A 49 -10.20 8.57 -2.08
CA LEU A 49 -11.51 9.20 -2.32
C LEU A 49 -11.86 10.25 -1.25
N LEU A 50 -11.03 10.40 -0.21
CA LEU A 50 -11.23 11.36 0.88
C LEU A 50 -10.80 12.79 0.54
N VAL A 51 -10.11 12.97 -0.59
CA VAL A 51 -9.68 14.27 -1.10
C VAL A 51 -10.35 14.48 -2.45
N PRO A 52 -11.32 15.41 -2.56
CA PRO A 52 -11.94 15.72 -3.84
C PRO A 52 -10.90 16.13 -4.89
N ASP A 53 -11.06 15.63 -6.12
CA ASP A 53 -10.18 15.91 -7.26
C ASP A 53 -8.68 15.75 -6.93
N CYS A 54 -8.35 14.70 -6.16
CA CYS A 54 -6.98 14.40 -5.74
C CYS A 54 -6.07 14.28 -6.97
N PRO A 55 -5.02 15.13 -7.07
CA PRO A 55 -4.17 15.19 -8.28
C PRO A 55 -3.09 14.11 -8.34
N VAL A 56 -2.99 13.26 -7.32
CA VAL A 56 -1.97 12.20 -7.21
C VAL A 56 -2.63 10.85 -7.44
N THR A 57 -2.05 10.07 -8.32
CA THR A 57 -2.56 8.75 -8.67
C THR A 57 -2.25 7.71 -7.58
N PHE A 58 -2.95 6.58 -7.65
CA PHE A 58 -2.75 5.47 -6.75
C PHE A 58 -1.27 5.00 -6.75
N MET A 59 -0.68 4.78 -7.94
CA MET A 59 0.70 4.29 -8.02
C MET A 59 1.73 5.32 -7.59
N GLU A 60 1.55 6.61 -7.91
CA GLU A 60 2.44 7.68 -7.43
C GLU A 60 2.51 7.71 -5.91
N HIS A 61 1.34 7.70 -5.25
CA HIS A 61 1.28 7.67 -3.79
C HIS A 61 1.92 6.39 -3.23
N LYS A 62 1.55 5.24 -3.75
CA LYS A 62 2.04 3.96 -3.22
C LYS A 62 3.55 3.82 -3.35
N ARG A 63 4.12 4.18 -4.49
CA ARG A 63 5.57 4.16 -4.67
C ARG A 63 6.27 5.16 -3.76
N CYS A 64 5.69 6.36 -3.57
CA CYS A 64 6.19 7.34 -2.60
C CYS A 64 6.23 6.74 -1.18
N VAL A 65 5.16 6.07 -0.75
CA VAL A 65 5.09 5.40 0.57
C VAL A 65 6.18 4.34 0.72
N VAL A 66 6.39 3.49 -0.29
CA VAL A 66 7.44 2.45 -0.26
C VAL A 66 8.83 3.07 -0.13
N HIS A 67 9.11 4.15 -0.87
CA HIS A 67 10.39 4.85 -0.82
C HIS A 67 10.63 5.50 0.56
N ILE A 68 9.62 6.18 1.12
CA ILE A 68 9.69 6.79 2.47
C ILE A 68 9.90 5.69 3.53
N ALA A 69 9.10 4.61 3.48
CA ALA A 69 9.19 3.52 4.45
C ALA A 69 10.58 2.87 4.45
N ARG A 70 11.12 2.57 3.26
CA ARG A 70 12.48 2.02 3.12
C ARG A 70 13.54 2.98 3.67
N ALA A 71 13.50 4.25 3.31
CA ALA A 71 14.46 5.25 3.77
C ALA A 71 14.39 5.41 5.31
N SER A 72 13.18 5.49 5.87
CA SER A 72 12.96 5.58 7.31
C SER A 72 13.43 4.34 8.04
N GLY A 73 13.10 3.14 7.54
CA GLY A 73 13.56 1.87 8.09
C GLY A 73 15.08 1.74 8.08
N THR A 74 15.74 2.13 6.99
CA THR A 74 17.19 2.12 6.87
C THR A 74 17.85 3.06 7.90
N ALA A 75 17.36 4.29 8.01
CA ALA A 75 17.88 5.25 8.99
C ALA A 75 17.66 4.77 10.43
N MET A 76 16.47 4.26 10.75
CA MET A 76 16.19 3.71 12.09
C MET A 76 17.06 2.49 12.40
N GLN A 77 17.30 1.62 11.43
CA GLN A 77 18.19 0.47 11.60
C GLN A 77 19.64 0.90 11.86
N GLU A 78 20.12 1.91 11.14
CA GLU A 78 21.48 2.45 11.32
C GLU A 78 21.69 3.01 12.73
N PHE A 79 20.77 3.85 13.20
CA PHE A 79 20.96 4.59 14.47
C PHE A 79 20.36 3.89 15.70
N MET A 80 19.34 3.05 15.53
CA MET A 80 18.58 2.45 16.63
C MET A 80 18.51 0.90 16.54
N GLY A 81 19.02 0.28 15.49
CA GLY A 81 18.85 -1.15 15.22
C GLY A 81 19.36 -2.09 16.32
N ARG A 82 20.30 -1.62 17.17
CA ARG A 82 20.74 -2.41 18.33
C ARG A 82 19.62 -2.55 19.38
N ALA A 83 18.75 -1.56 19.53
CA ALA A 83 17.64 -1.57 20.49
C ALA A 83 16.32 -1.95 19.83
N LEU A 84 16.15 -1.61 18.56
CA LEU A 84 14.97 -1.87 17.74
C LEU A 84 15.42 -2.54 16.45
N PRO A 85 15.61 -3.87 16.42
CA PRO A 85 15.94 -4.58 15.20
C PRO A 85 14.78 -4.45 14.21
N ILE A 86 15.11 -4.13 12.95
CA ILE A 86 14.14 -3.88 11.88
C ILE A 86 14.42 -4.85 10.74
N ASP A 87 13.39 -5.54 10.29
CA ASP A 87 13.43 -6.33 9.06
C ASP A 87 12.99 -5.47 7.87
N LEU A 88 13.96 -5.03 7.06
CA LEU A 88 13.70 -4.19 5.90
C LEU A 88 12.87 -4.90 4.81
N ASP A 89 13.02 -6.21 4.66
CA ASP A 89 12.18 -6.96 3.73
C ASP A 89 10.71 -6.93 4.15
N THR A 90 10.44 -7.06 5.45
CA THR A 90 9.10 -6.93 6.02
C THR A 90 8.54 -5.51 5.84
N VAL A 91 9.36 -4.46 6.05
CA VAL A 91 8.94 -3.06 5.81
C VAL A 91 8.56 -2.84 4.35
N ILE A 92 9.44 -3.27 3.42
CA ILE A 92 9.23 -3.06 1.98
C ILE A 92 8.00 -3.84 1.48
N ALA A 93 7.92 -5.13 1.85
CA ALA A 93 6.77 -5.97 1.49
C ALA A 93 5.45 -5.42 2.05
N GLY A 94 5.45 -5.00 3.31
CA GLY A 94 4.29 -4.38 3.96
C GLY A 94 3.87 -3.08 3.29
N ALA A 95 4.82 -2.20 2.94
CA ALA A 95 4.55 -0.96 2.24
C ALA A 95 3.99 -1.18 0.83
N ILE A 96 4.51 -2.17 0.08
CA ILE A 96 3.99 -2.56 -1.23
C ILE A 96 2.55 -3.09 -1.11
N LEU A 97 2.24 -3.87 -0.07
CA LEU A 97 0.95 -4.54 0.09
C LEU A 97 -0.09 -3.74 0.89
N ALA A 98 0.29 -2.70 1.63
CA ALA A 98 -0.60 -1.98 2.54
C ALA A 98 -1.98 -1.66 1.94
N ASP A 99 -2.01 -1.11 0.74
CA ASP A 99 -3.24 -0.71 0.04
C ASP A 99 -3.70 -1.68 -1.06
N VAL A 100 -3.14 -2.87 -1.16
CA VAL A 100 -3.50 -3.82 -2.24
C VAL A 100 -4.99 -4.14 -2.25
N GLY A 101 -5.64 -4.14 -1.10
CA GLY A 101 -7.08 -4.34 -0.97
C GLY A 101 -7.94 -3.26 -1.61
N LYS A 102 -7.40 -2.06 -1.89
CA LYS A 102 -8.12 -1.01 -2.62
C LYS A 102 -8.52 -1.44 -4.03
N LEU A 103 -7.82 -2.40 -4.63
CA LEU A 103 -8.20 -2.98 -5.91
C LEU A 103 -9.56 -3.71 -5.84
N LEU A 104 -9.99 -4.11 -4.65
CA LEU A 104 -11.30 -4.74 -4.39
C LEU A 104 -12.29 -3.78 -3.71
N GLU A 105 -11.79 -2.64 -3.22
CA GLU A 105 -12.59 -1.59 -2.58
C GLU A 105 -13.08 -0.56 -3.60
N TYR A 106 -12.29 -0.29 -4.66
CA TYR A 106 -12.58 0.74 -5.66
C TYR A 106 -13.10 0.13 -6.96
N GLU A 107 -13.94 0.91 -7.65
CA GLU A 107 -14.41 0.62 -9.01
C GLU A 107 -14.51 1.92 -9.81
N LEU A 108 -14.59 1.80 -11.13
CA LEU A 108 -14.92 2.93 -12.02
C LEU A 108 -16.43 3.00 -12.22
N GLY A 109 -16.99 4.18 -11.98
CA GLY A 109 -18.39 4.47 -12.30
C GLY A 109 -18.61 4.58 -13.82
N PRO A 110 -19.88 4.68 -14.26
CA PRO A 110 -20.23 4.88 -15.67
C PRO A 110 -19.64 6.16 -16.28
N ASP A 111 -19.32 7.14 -15.43
CA ASP A 111 -18.67 8.41 -15.77
C ASP A 111 -17.13 8.33 -15.81
N GLY A 112 -16.57 7.12 -15.62
CA GLY A 112 -15.14 6.88 -15.56
C GLY A 112 -14.47 7.37 -14.27
N LYS A 113 -15.21 7.86 -13.30
CA LYS A 113 -14.66 8.30 -12.01
C LYS A 113 -14.57 7.13 -11.02
N SER A 114 -13.53 7.18 -10.21
CA SER A 114 -13.35 6.21 -9.12
C SER A 114 -14.38 6.45 -8.01
N ARG A 115 -14.95 5.36 -7.53
CA ARG A 115 -15.85 5.35 -6.38
C ARG A 115 -15.61 4.10 -5.53
N GLN A 116 -16.12 4.11 -4.32
CA GLN A 116 -16.15 2.92 -3.49
C GLN A 116 -17.21 1.95 -4.02
N SER A 117 -16.85 0.68 -4.17
CA SER A 117 -17.79 -0.36 -4.56
C SER A 117 -18.69 -0.77 -3.38
N GLU A 118 -19.82 -1.41 -3.65
CA GLU A 118 -20.70 -1.97 -2.60
C GLU A 118 -19.91 -2.92 -1.67
N ARG A 119 -19.03 -3.75 -2.24
CA ARG A 119 -18.13 -4.60 -1.46
C ARG A 119 -17.18 -3.78 -0.59
N GLY A 120 -16.65 -2.69 -1.12
CA GLY A 120 -15.72 -1.80 -0.42
C GLY A 120 -16.37 -1.07 0.76
N GLU A 121 -17.65 -0.78 0.68
CA GLU A 121 -18.42 -0.24 1.81
C GLU A 121 -18.53 -1.24 2.98
N ALA A 122 -18.68 -2.53 2.66
CA ALA A 122 -18.79 -3.59 3.66
C ALA A 122 -17.42 -4.07 4.18
N LEU A 123 -16.41 -4.15 3.32
CA LEU A 123 -15.09 -4.69 3.62
C LEU A 123 -13.99 -3.74 3.18
N ARG A 124 -13.46 -3.01 4.14
CA ARG A 124 -12.35 -2.06 3.94
C ARG A 124 -11.08 -2.77 3.48
N HIS A 125 -10.26 -2.04 2.70
CA HIS A 125 -9.03 -2.57 2.08
C HIS A 125 -8.02 -3.22 3.04
N PRO A 126 -7.85 -2.83 4.33
CA PRO A 126 -6.95 -3.58 5.20
C PRO A 126 -7.39 -5.04 5.38
N PHE A 127 -8.70 -5.29 5.51
CA PHE A 127 -9.23 -6.65 5.70
C PHE A 127 -9.09 -7.50 4.44
N THR A 128 -9.48 -6.94 3.28
CA THR A 128 -9.35 -7.65 2.00
C THR A 128 -7.90 -7.85 1.60
N GLY A 129 -7.02 -6.90 1.92
CA GLY A 129 -5.57 -7.01 1.70
C GLY A 129 -4.94 -8.14 2.51
N VAL A 130 -5.31 -8.27 3.81
CA VAL A 130 -4.86 -9.40 4.65
C VAL A 130 -5.35 -10.73 4.09
N ALA A 131 -6.62 -10.81 3.68
CA ALA A 131 -7.14 -12.05 3.11
C ALA A 131 -6.36 -12.50 1.87
N LEU A 132 -6.07 -11.57 0.93
CA LEU A 132 -5.25 -11.84 -0.24
C LEU A 132 -3.83 -12.29 0.12
N ALA A 133 -3.22 -11.64 1.11
CA ALA A 133 -1.85 -11.95 1.57
C ALA A 133 -1.77 -13.34 2.20
N LEU A 134 -2.71 -13.70 3.08
CA LEU A 134 -2.78 -15.03 3.71
C LEU A 134 -2.97 -16.13 2.67
N GLU A 135 -3.82 -15.92 1.66
CA GLU A 135 -4.01 -16.89 0.57
C GLU A 135 -2.73 -17.14 -0.25
N CYS A 136 -1.77 -16.21 -0.24
CA CYS A 136 -0.47 -16.33 -0.91
C CYS A 136 0.66 -16.77 0.04
N GLY A 137 0.35 -17.10 1.30
CA GLY A 137 1.30 -17.53 2.31
C GLY A 137 2.25 -16.43 2.78
N VAL A 138 1.85 -15.16 2.66
CA VAL A 138 2.63 -14.02 3.16
C VAL A 138 2.75 -14.12 4.69
N PRO A 139 3.95 -13.90 5.28
CA PRO A 139 4.15 -13.99 6.72
C PRO A 139 3.27 -13.05 7.54
N ASP A 140 2.88 -13.48 8.75
CA ASP A 140 2.03 -12.72 9.68
C ASP A 140 2.57 -11.31 9.97
N ALA A 141 3.89 -11.13 10.03
CA ALA A 141 4.51 -9.82 10.24
C ALA A 141 4.13 -8.82 9.14
N VAL A 142 4.09 -9.25 7.89
CA VAL A 142 3.64 -8.41 6.75
C VAL A 142 2.13 -8.24 6.76
N CYS A 143 1.37 -9.31 7.05
CA CYS A 143 -0.08 -9.24 7.22
C CYS A 143 -0.49 -8.25 8.31
N HIS A 144 0.27 -8.19 9.42
CA HIS A 144 0.08 -7.21 10.48
C HIS A 144 0.24 -5.77 9.99
N ILE A 145 1.23 -5.50 9.14
CA ILE A 145 1.39 -4.18 8.52
C ILE A 145 0.16 -3.83 7.68
N ILE A 146 -0.30 -4.74 6.82
CA ILE A 146 -1.49 -4.53 5.99
C ILE A 146 -2.71 -4.23 6.86
N ALA A 147 -2.91 -5.00 7.94
CA ALA A 147 -4.04 -4.83 8.85
C ALA A 147 -4.04 -3.50 9.59
N THR A 148 -2.84 -2.94 9.86
CA THR A 148 -2.68 -1.85 10.84
C THR A 148 -2.12 -0.56 10.26
N HIS A 149 -1.85 -0.49 8.93
CA HIS A 149 -1.28 0.71 8.32
C HIS A 149 -2.22 1.92 8.36
N ALA A 150 -3.54 1.70 8.26
CA ALA A 150 -4.56 2.74 8.27
C ALA A 150 -5.19 2.92 9.67
N ALA A 151 -6.26 3.71 9.76
CA ALA A 151 -6.94 4.01 11.02
C ALA A 151 -7.52 2.78 11.74
N GLU A 152 -7.82 1.71 11.00
CA GLU A 152 -8.27 0.43 11.55
C GLU A 152 -7.25 -0.17 12.55
N GLY A 153 -5.97 0.20 12.40
CA GLY A 153 -4.89 -0.21 13.31
C GLY A 153 -4.72 0.62 14.58
N ASP A 154 -5.51 1.68 14.80
CA ASP A 154 -5.30 2.60 15.93
C ASP A 154 -5.67 1.97 17.28
N LEU A 155 -6.45 0.89 17.28
CA LEU A 155 -6.83 0.15 18.48
C LEU A 155 -5.89 -1.02 18.83
N VAL A 156 -4.85 -1.26 18.02
CA VAL A 156 -3.90 -2.36 18.23
C VAL A 156 -2.47 -1.84 18.33
N LYS A 157 -1.60 -2.64 18.95
CA LYS A 157 -0.17 -2.30 19.03
C LYS A 157 0.50 -2.62 17.71
N ARG A 158 1.06 -1.62 17.04
CA ARG A 158 1.88 -1.78 15.85
C ARG A 158 3.28 -2.27 16.22
N THR A 159 3.86 -3.16 15.41
CA THR A 159 5.30 -3.46 15.45
C THR A 159 6.11 -2.27 14.94
N THR A 160 7.44 -2.31 15.08
CA THR A 160 8.32 -1.24 14.58
C THR A 160 8.13 -1.04 13.08
N GLU A 161 8.10 -2.13 12.30
CA GLU A 161 7.88 -2.12 10.86
C GLU A 161 6.50 -1.55 10.49
N ALA A 162 5.47 -1.91 11.26
CA ALA A 162 4.11 -1.38 11.07
C ALA A 162 4.04 0.12 11.38
N PHE A 163 4.76 0.61 12.40
CA PHE A 163 4.88 2.05 12.65
C PHE A 163 5.56 2.78 11.48
N ILE A 164 6.64 2.23 10.94
CA ILE A 164 7.35 2.83 9.81
C ILE A 164 6.40 2.98 8.62
N VAL A 165 5.68 1.92 8.25
CA VAL A 165 4.78 1.95 7.10
C VAL A 165 3.58 2.86 7.34
N HIS A 166 2.97 2.81 8.54
CA HIS A 166 1.88 3.70 8.94
C HIS A 166 2.27 5.18 8.80
N HIS A 167 3.42 5.57 9.36
CA HIS A 167 3.87 6.95 9.30
C HIS A 167 4.29 7.35 7.88
N ALA A 168 4.86 6.46 7.08
CA ALA A 168 5.17 6.72 5.67
C ALA A 168 3.89 7.01 4.86
N ASP A 169 2.84 6.21 5.08
CA ASP A 169 1.54 6.40 4.43
C ASP A 169 0.89 7.73 4.82
N PHE A 170 0.83 8.01 6.13
CA PHE A 170 0.24 9.25 6.62
C PHE A 170 1.08 10.49 6.28
N MET A 171 2.40 10.39 6.21
CA MET A 171 3.26 11.46 5.73
C MET A 171 2.94 11.83 4.27
N ALA A 172 2.65 10.84 3.44
CA ALA A 172 2.27 11.04 2.03
C ALA A 172 0.80 11.44 1.85
N PHE A 173 -0.08 11.20 2.85
CA PHE A 173 -1.52 11.48 2.77
C PHE A 173 -1.92 12.80 3.44
N LEU A 174 -1.50 13.03 4.71
CA LEU A 174 -2.02 14.15 5.51
C LEU A 174 -1.84 15.53 4.89
N PRO A 175 -0.76 15.84 4.13
CA PRO A 175 -0.63 17.12 3.45
C PRO A 175 -1.79 17.43 2.51
N PHE A 176 -2.41 16.41 1.91
CA PHE A 176 -3.55 16.57 0.98
C PHE A 176 -4.87 16.91 1.68
N LYS A 177 -4.98 16.70 2.99
CA LYS A 177 -6.13 17.15 3.78
C LYS A 177 -6.22 18.68 3.92
N ASN A 178 -5.12 19.40 3.64
CA ASN A 178 -5.12 20.85 3.61
C ASN A 178 -5.11 21.35 2.15
N PRO A 179 -6.23 21.86 1.62
CA PRO A 179 -6.31 22.31 0.22
C PRO A 179 -5.26 23.39 -0.15
N LYS A 180 -4.76 24.15 0.84
CA LYS A 180 -3.73 25.16 0.61
C LYS A 180 -2.37 24.57 0.23
N ASN A 181 -2.12 23.30 0.55
CA ASN A 181 -0.90 22.61 0.18
C ASN A 181 -0.93 22.09 -1.27
N ILE A 182 -2.13 21.92 -1.83
CA ILE A 182 -2.30 21.36 -3.16
C ILE A 182 -2.11 22.48 -4.19
N LYS A 183 -1.04 22.39 -4.98
CA LYS A 183 -0.80 23.27 -6.11
C LYS A 183 -1.02 22.48 -7.39
N VAL A 184 -2.21 22.61 -7.96
CA VAL A 184 -2.47 22.09 -9.30
C VAL A 184 -1.71 23.00 -10.26
N LYS A 185 -0.86 22.43 -11.13
CA LYS A 185 -0.30 23.20 -12.23
C LYS A 185 -1.46 23.62 -13.16
N PRO A 186 -1.49 24.88 -13.58
CA PRO A 186 -2.49 25.33 -14.55
C PRO A 186 -2.37 24.57 -15.87
#